data_b68e2462ff74d1126b4e28d7b4246d71
#
_entry.id   b68e2462ff74d1126b4e28d7b4246d71
#
_cell.length_a   1.000
_cell.length_b   1.000
_cell.length_c   1.000
_cell.angle_alpha   90.00
_cell.angle_beta   90.00
_cell.angle_gamma   90.00
#
_symmetry.space_group_name_H-M   'P 1'
#
loop_
_entity.id
_entity.type
_entity.pdbx_description
1 polymer ?
#
loop_
_entity_poly.entity_id
_entity_poly.type
_entity_poly.pdbx_seq_one_letter_code
_entity_poly.pdbx_strand_id
1 'polypeptide(L)'
;LRVNSDPAVDTGDSHAPCPLYFSTAGYGVLVDTARYATFYCGGNELLNARKQTDEAGGIRLTEAELYAGKEGVSAPMVVDIPAAQGVEIYLFSGPALLDAVRRYVLFCGGGAFPPEWGLGCQYRACGAFEAGEALSLAAELREKHIPCDVFGLEPGWQSHAYSCTFSW
;
A
#
# COMPACT_ATOMS: atom_id res chain seq x y z
N LEU A 1 0.64 -2.51 10.23
CA LEU A 1 0.45 -2.78 8.81
C LEU A 1 1.39 -3.90 8.41
N ARG A 2 0.91 -4.87 7.70
CA ARG A 2 1.66 -6.05 7.27
C ARG A 2 1.55 -6.18 5.77
N VAL A 3 2.61 -6.59 5.07
CA VAL A 3 2.51 -6.92 3.65
C VAL A 3 2.02 -8.34 3.50
N ASN A 4 0.95 -8.52 2.76
CA ASN A 4 0.49 -9.82 2.34
C ASN A 4 0.29 -9.84 0.83
N SER A 5 0.79 -10.85 0.17
CA SER A 5 0.57 -11.09 -1.25
C SER A 5 -0.79 -11.76 -1.54
N ASP A 6 -1.47 -12.26 -0.50
CA ASP A 6 -2.79 -12.87 -0.64
C ASP A 6 -3.89 -11.88 -0.24
N PRO A 7 -4.69 -11.37 -1.19
CA PRO A 7 -5.76 -10.43 -0.91
C PRO A 7 -6.95 -11.07 -0.16
N ALA A 8 -6.99 -12.39 -0.03
CA ALA A 8 -8.08 -13.09 0.63
C ALA A 8 -7.91 -13.19 2.16
N VAL A 9 -6.76 -12.80 2.70
CA VAL A 9 -6.49 -12.89 4.14
C VAL A 9 -7.01 -11.65 4.85
N ASP A 10 -8.00 -11.83 5.70
CA ASP A 10 -8.62 -10.78 6.54
C ASP A 10 -7.76 -10.48 7.78
N THR A 11 -6.56 -9.95 7.56
CA THR A 11 -5.58 -9.66 8.63
C THR A 11 -5.22 -8.19 8.75
N GLY A 12 -5.83 -7.31 7.95
CA GLY A 12 -5.45 -5.90 7.86
C GLY A 12 -4.08 -5.67 7.21
N ASP A 13 -3.61 -6.63 6.44
CA ASP A 13 -2.35 -6.56 5.73
C ASP A 13 -2.47 -5.68 4.47
N SER A 14 -1.34 -5.14 4.00
CA SER A 14 -1.28 -4.29 2.81
C SER A 14 -0.23 -4.80 1.83
N HIS A 15 -0.51 -4.68 0.53
CA HIS A 15 0.40 -5.09 -0.54
C HIS A 15 1.65 -4.21 -0.68
N ALA A 16 1.50 -2.92 -0.42
CA ALA A 16 2.56 -1.95 -0.61
C ALA A 16 2.60 -0.97 0.56
N PRO A 17 2.97 -1.44 1.76
CA PRO A 17 3.02 -0.57 2.92
C PRO A 17 4.15 0.43 2.79
N CYS A 18 3.84 1.68 3.11
CA CYS A 18 4.84 2.69 3.41
C CYS A 18 4.74 2.99 4.91
N PRO A 19 5.84 2.95 5.67
CA PRO A 19 5.84 3.23 7.11
C PRO A 19 5.71 4.73 7.38
N LEU A 20 4.78 5.37 6.73
CA LEU A 20 4.50 6.79 6.74
C LEU A 20 3.03 7.01 7.04
N TYR A 21 2.74 7.98 7.88
CA TYR A 21 1.38 8.49 8.05
C TYR A 21 1.36 10.00 8.14
N PHE A 22 0.21 10.58 7.81
CA PHE A 22 -0.07 12.01 7.95
C PHE A 22 -1.24 12.21 8.89
N SER A 23 -1.15 13.24 9.72
CA SER A 23 -2.19 13.66 10.64
C SER A 23 -2.89 14.92 10.11
N THR A 24 -4.20 15.02 10.33
CA THR A 24 -4.97 16.24 10.08
C THR A 24 -4.50 17.42 10.94
N ALA A 25 -3.67 17.17 11.94
CA ALA A 25 -2.98 18.21 12.71
C ALA A 25 -1.81 18.88 11.95
N GLY A 26 -1.57 18.53 10.66
CA GLY A 26 -0.62 19.21 9.78
C GLY A 26 0.80 18.65 9.85
N TYR A 27 0.98 17.41 10.24
CA TYR A 27 2.29 16.76 10.26
C TYR A 27 2.28 15.38 9.64
N GLY A 28 3.45 14.91 9.21
CA GLY A 28 3.69 13.55 8.77
C GLY A 28 4.82 12.90 9.58
N VAL A 29 4.79 11.60 9.71
CA VAL A 29 5.80 10.80 10.41
C VAL A 29 6.20 9.62 9.54
N LEU A 30 7.48 9.57 9.17
CA LEU A 30 8.09 8.41 8.53
C LEU A 30 8.90 7.64 9.60
N VAL A 31 8.63 6.37 9.71
CA VAL A 31 9.39 5.45 10.57
C VAL A 31 10.31 4.64 9.66
N ASP A 32 11.58 5.03 9.59
CA ASP A 32 12.53 4.39 8.68
C ASP A 32 13.03 3.07 9.28
N THR A 33 12.50 1.99 8.77
CA THR A 33 12.87 0.65 9.21
C THR A 33 12.66 -0.37 8.10
N ALA A 34 13.61 -1.31 7.99
CA ALA A 34 13.47 -2.50 7.15
C ALA A 34 12.86 -3.69 7.92
N ARG A 35 12.49 -3.49 9.19
CA ARG A 35 11.88 -4.52 10.04
C ARG A 35 10.37 -4.51 9.91
N TYR A 36 9.74 -5.59 10.33
CA TYR A 36 8.30 -5.60 10.52
C TYR A 36 7.90 -4.54 11.55
N ALA A 37 6.93 -3.73 11.19
CA ALA A 37 6.39 -2.70 12.06
C ALA A 37 4.86 -2.79 12.07
N THR A 38 4.28 -2.71 13.26
CA THR A 38 2.83 -2.69 13.44
C THR A 38 2.40 -1.30 13.88
N PHE A 39 1.50 -0.70 13.10
CA PHE A 39 0.96 0.62 13.37
C PHE A 39 -0.43 0.48 14.01
N TYR A 40 -0.59 1.01 15.20
CA TYR A 40 -1.86 1.10 15.90
C TYR A 40 -2.39 2.54 15.78
N CYS A 41 -3.34 2.73 14.88
CA CYS A 41 -3.89 4.04 14.55
C CYS A 41 -5.10 4.32 15.44
N GLY A 42 -4.86 4.94 16.57
CA GLY A 42 -5.91 5.51 17.39
C GLY A 42 -6.79 4.51 18.13
N GLY A 43 -6.34 3.99 19.24
CA GLY A 43 -7.22 3.26 20.15
C GLY A 43 -6.47 2.60 21.30
N ASN A 44 -6.71 3.10 22.51
CA ASN A 44 -6.34 2.38 23.72
C ASN A 44 -7.02 0.99 23.81
N GLU A 45 -8.09 0.79 23.06
CA GLU A 45 -8.82 -0.49 23.04
C GLU A 45 -8.00 -1.60 22.41
N LEU A 46 -7.21 -1.31 21.36
CA LEU A 46 -6.31 -2.30 20.77
C LEU A 46 -5.11 -2.64 21.69
N LEU A 47 -4.64 -1.68 22.47
CA LEU A 47 -3.63 -1.93 23.50
C LEU A 47 -4.21 -2.75 24.68
N ASN A 48 -5.49 -2.55 25.00
CA ASN A 48 -6.19 -3.30 26.01
C ASN A 48 -6.66 -4.68 25.52
N ALA A 49 -7.00 -4.82 24.25
CA ALA A 49 -7.33 -6.11 23.62
C ALA A 49 -6.14 -7.08 23.64
N ARG A 50 -4.91 -6.57 23.53
CA ARG A 50 -3.71 -7.38 23.70
C ARG A 50 -3.55 -7.99 25.12
N LYS A 51 -4.24 -7.41 26.12
CA LYS A 51 -4.32 -7.95 27.50
C LYS A 51 -5.46 -8.94 27.70
N GLN A 52 -6.35 -9.06 26.74
CA GLN A 52 -7.54 -9.94 26.78
C GLN A 52 -7.57 -10.91 25.60
N THR A 53 -6.42 -11.38 25.14
CA THR A 53 -6.39 -12.50 24.19
C THR A 53 -6.80 -13.77 24.92
N ASP A 54 -8.09 -14.00 24.97
CA ASP A 54 -8.65 -15.31 25.19
C ASP A 54 -8.41 -16.18 23.95
N GLU A 55 -8.18 -17.45 24.18
CA GLU A 55 -7.68 -18.47 23.26
C GLU A 55 -8.56 -18.77 22.03
N ALA A 56 -9.51 -17.93 21.67
CA ALA A 56 -10.43 -18.19 20.56
C ALA A 56 -10.98 -16.91 19.91
N GLY A 57 -10.26 -16.34 19.00
CA GLY A 57 -10.88 -15.50 17.97
C GLY A 57 -10.62 -14.01 18.09
N GLY A 58 -10.14 -13.45 17.02
CA GLY A 58 -9.91 -12.02 16.84
C GLY A 58 -11.18 -11.20 17.10
N ILE A 59 -11.01 -10.03 17.69
CA ILE A 59 -12.07 -9.05 17.87
C ILE A 59 -12.51 -8.57 16.48
N ARG A 60 -13.70 -8.96 16.04
CA ARG A 60 -14.35 -8.38 14.87
C ARG A 60 -15.00 -7.08 15.30
N LEU A 61 -14.32 -5.97 15.04
CA LEU A 61 -14.94 -4.66 15.11
C LEU A 61 -15.88 -4.48 13.91
N THR A 62 -17.07 -3.99 14.15
CA THR A 62 -17.97 -3.55 13.07
C THR A 62 -17.38 -2.29 12.42
N GLU A 63 -17.74 -2.02 11.16
CA GLU A 63 -17.32 -0.82 10.45
C GLU A 63 -17.66 0.47 11.24
N ALA A 64 -18.83 0.51 11.88
CA ALA A 64 -19.25 1.61 12.73
C ALA A 64 -18.36 1.79 13.98
N GLU A 65 -17.87 0.72 14.58
CA GLU A 65 -16.97 0.75 15.73
C GLU A 65 -15.54 1.16 15.33
N LEU A 66 -15.10 0.79 14.11
CA LEU A 66 -13.82 1.23 13.52
C LEU A 66 -13.77 2.75 13.32
N TYR A 67 -14.90 3.34 12.93
CA TYR A 67 -15.00 4.78 12.63
C TYR A 67 -15.67 5.61 13.75
N ALA A 68 -16.18 4.97 14.79
CA ALA A 68 -16.73 5.65 15.97
C ALA A 68 -15.59 6.27 16.79
N GLY A 69 -15.07 7.40 16.34
CA GLY A 69 -14.17 8.21 17.15
C GLY A 69 -14.88 8.64 18.42
N LYS A 70 -14.38 8.23 19.58
CA LYS A 70 -14.84 8.79 20.85
C LYS A 70 -14.39 10.24 20.89
N GLU A 71 -15.33 11.16 20.80
CA GLU A 71 -15.06 12.61 20.93
C GLU A 71 -14.31 12.87 22.26
N GLY A 72 -13.17 13.50 22.17
CA GLY A 72 -12.41 14.01 23.34
C GLY A 72 -11.29 13.09 23.85
N VAL A 73 -11.06 11.91 23.29
CA VAL A 73 -9.91 11.09 23.67
C VAL A 73 -8.83 11.18 22.57
N SER A 74 -7.74 11.88 22.87
CA SER A 74 -6.53 11.83 22.02
C SER A 74 -5.96 10.42 22.11
N ALA A 75 -6.20 9.62 21.08
CA ALA A 75 -5.63 8.29 21.00
C ALA A 75 -4.20 8.41 20.43
N PRO A 76 -3.17 7.93 21.14
CA PRO A 76 -1.81 7.97 20.63
C PRO A 76 -1.65 7.02 19.45
N MET A 77 -0.83 7.43 18.47
CA MET A 77 -0.29 6.52 17.48
C MET A 77 0.81 5.69 18.17
N VAL A 78 0.72 4.39 18.09
CA VAL A 78 1.74 3.46 18.61
C VAL A 78 2.33 2.68 17.45
N VAL A 79 3.66 2.63 17.39
CA VAL A 79 4.39 1.83 16.40
C VAL A 79 5.23 0.80 17.16
N ASP A 80 4.97 -0.46 16.92
CA ASP A 80 5.69 -1.58 17.53
C ASP A 80 6.66 -2.17 16.49
N ILE A 81 7.96 -2.19 16.83
CA ILE A 81 9.03 -2.72 15.99
C ILE A 81 9.82 -3.75 16.78
N PRO A 82 9.46 -5.05 16.70
CA PRO A 82 10.09 -6.09 17.49
C PRO A 82 11.59 -6.19 17.27
N ALA A 83 12.34 -6.38 18.36
CA ALA A 83 13.79 -6.58 18.37
C ALA A 83 14.60 -5.45 17.70
N ALA A 84 14.07 -4.24 17.60
CA ALA A 84 14.82 -3.08 17.15
C ALA A 84 15.72 -2.57 18.29
N GLN A 85 16.99 -2.28 17.97
CA GLN A 85 17.91 -1.60 18.89
C GLN A 85 17.80 -0.07 18.80
N GLY A 86 17.04 0.43 17.85
CA GLY A 86 16.76 1.82 17.57
C GLY A 86 15.98 1.94 16.25
N VAL A 87 15.47 3.13 16.00
CA VAL A 87 14.74 3.46 14.76
C VAL A 87 14.96 4.92 14.44
N GLU A 88 15.08 5.24 13.17
CA GLU A 88 15.09 6.61 12.69
C GLU A 88 13.65 7.07 12.43
N ILE A 89 13.31 8.26 12.94
CA ILE A 89 11.99 8.85 12.77
C ILE A 89 12.17 10.23 12.14
N TYR A 90 11.52 10.45 11.00
CA TYR A 90 11.50 11.72 10.30
C TYR A 90 10.14 12.38 10.48
N LEU A 91 10.16 13.63 10.93
CA LEU A 91 8.97 14.46 11.13
C LEU A 91 8.87 15.52 10.03
N PHE A 92 7.74 15.54 9.36
CA PHE A 92 7.43 16.54 8.33
C PHE A 92 6.29 17.40 8.84
N SER A 93 6.53 18.70 8.94
CA SER A 93 5.53 19.67 9.43
C SER A 93 5.36 20.81 8.44
N GLY A 94 4.25 21.52 8.48
CA GLY A 94 4.00 22.69 7.67
C GLY A 94 2.77 23.44 8.15
N PRO A 95 2.50 24.65 7.61
CA PRO A 95 1.27 25.39 7.89
C PRO A 95 0.00 24.63 7.53
N ALA A 96 0.10 23.75 6.51
CA ALA A 96 -0.98 22.87 6.06
C ALA A 96 -0.46 21.45 5.83
N LEU A 97 -1.38 20.49 5.80
CA LEU A 97 -1.06 19.08 5.57
C LEU A 97 -0.29 18.87 4.24
N LEU A 98 -0.67 19.61 3.19
CA LEU A 98 -0.01 19.53 1.89
C LEU A 98 1.47 19.97 1.95
N ASP A 99 1.84 20.87 2.86
CA ASP A 99 3.23 21.29 3.03
C ASP A 99 4.06 20.15 3.66
N ALA A 100 3.49 19.40 4.59
CA ALA A 100 4.13 18.20 5.13
C ALA A 100 4.34 17.14 4.04
N VAL A 101 3.35 16.92 3.18
CA VAL A 101 3.46 16.00 2.03
C VAL A 101 4.55 16.47 1.06
N ARG A 102 4.60 17.75 0.72
CA ARG A 102 5.65 18.31 -0.15
C ARG A 102 7.05 18.11 0.42
N ARG A 103 7.23 18.31 1.71
CA ARG A 103 8.52 18.09 2.39
C ARG A 103 8.93 16.63 2.36
N TYR A 104 8.00 15.73 2.60
CA TYR A 104 8.24 14.30 2.46
C TYR A 104 8.65 13.94 1.01
N VAL A 105 7.92 14.41 0.01
CA VAL A 105 8.25 14.16 -1.40
C VAL A 105 9.65 14.69 -1.75
N LEU A 106 10.02 15.88 -1.28
CA LEU A 106 11.36 16.42 -1.49
C LEU A 106 12.44 15.61 -0.76
N PHE A 107 12.15 15.14 0.45
CA PHE A 107 13.04 14.26 1.21
C PHE A 107 13.31 12.94 0.46
N CYS A 108 12.29 12.40 -0.22
CA CYS A 108 12.39 11.20 -1.04
C CYS A 108 13.01 11.45 -2.43
N GLY A 109 13.56 12.63 -2.69
CA GLY A 109 14.20 12.97 -3.97
C GLY A 109 13.28 13.64 -4.99
N GLY A 110 12.06 13.98 -4.60
CA GLY A 110 11.07 14.60 -5.47
C GLY A 110 10.27 13.59 -6.30
N GLY A 111 9.41 14.09 -7.17
CA GLY A 111 8.64 13.27 -8.10
C GLY A 111 9.41 13.03 -9.42
N ALA A 112 9.21 11.88 -10.02
CA ALA A 112 9.63 11.65 -11.41
C ALA A 112 8.56 12.22 -12.36
N PHE A 113 9.01 12.85 -13.43
CA PHE A 113 8.11 13.24 -14.51
C PHE A 113 7.95 12.03 -15.45
N PRO A 114 6.77 11.41 -15.50
CA PRO A 114 6.58 10.23 -16.34
C PRO A 114 6.62 10.61 -17.82
N PRO A 115 7.06 9.70 -18.71
CA PRO A 115 6.94 9.92 -20.14
C PRO A 115 5.46 9.99 -20.54
N GLU A 116 5.17 10.68 -21.66
CA GLU A 116 3.80 10.91 -22.12
C GLU A 116 2.99 9.61 -22.27
N TRP A 117 3.59 8.58 -22.84
CA TRP A 117 2.94 7.26 -22.97
C TRP A 117 2.62 6.60 -21.62
N GLY A 118 3.36 6.92 -20.56
CA GLY A 118 3.10 6.42 -19.22
C GLY A 118 1.86 7.02 -18.56
N LEU A 119 1.35 8.14 -19.10
CA LEU A 119 0.10 8.79 -18.70
C LEU A 119 -1.08 8.38 -19.60
N GLY A 120 -0.81 7.56 -20.62
CA GLY A 120 -1.80 7.10 -21.58
C GLY A 120 -2.60 5.88 -21.10
N CYS A 121 -3.30 5.28 -22.05
CA CYS A 121 -4.13 4.12 -21.78
C CYS A 121 -3.30 2.85 -21.62
N GLN A 122 -3.46 2.17 -20.49
CA GLN A 122 -2.80 0.90 -20.22
C GLN A 122 -3.82 -0.23 -20.26
N TYR A 123 -3.58 -1.22 -21.09
CA TYR A 123 -4.36 -2.45 -21.16
C TYR A 123 -3.58 -3.61 -20.55
N ARG A 124 -4.22 -4.41 -19.71
CA ARG A 124 -3.64 -5.63 -19.15
C ARG A 124 -4.30 -6.84 -19.77
N ALA A 125 -3.51 -7.64 -20.48
CA ALA A 125 -3.99 -8.86 -21.10
C ALA A 125 -4.33 -9.93 -20.05
N CYS A 126 -5.29 -10.80 -20.38
CA CYS A 126 -5.63 -11.93 -19.53
C CYS A 126 -4.42 -12.86 -19.33
N GLY A 127 -4.21 -13.32 -18.10
CA GLY A 127 -3.10 -14.23 -17.76
C GLY A 127 -3.17 -15.61 -18.43
N ALA A 128 -4.32 -15.96 -19.00
CA ALA A 128 -4.51 -17.20 -19.75
C ALA A 128 -4.19 -17.06 -21.25
N PHE A 129 -3.89 -15.84 -21.73
CA PHE A 129 -3.56 -15.64 -23.14
C PHE A 129 -2.21 -16.25 -23.49
N GLU A 130 -2.19 -16.95 -24.63
CA GLU A 130 -0.97 -17.30 -25.31
C GLU A 130 -0.41 -16.10 -26.13
N ALA A 131 0.85 -16.19 -26.53
CA ALA A 131 1.51 -15.09 -27.26
C ALA A 131 0.73 -14.67 -28.53
N GLY A 132 0.17 -15.64 -29.27
CA GLY A 132 -0.63 -15.37 -30.46
C GLY A 132 -1.92 -14.57 -30.16
N GLU A 133 -2.58 -14.87 -29.07
CA GLU A 133 -3.81 -14.16 -28.64
C GLU A 133 -3.49 -12.73 -28.19
N ALA A 134 -2.40 -12.55 -27.44
CA ALA A 134 -1.95 -11.25 -27.00
C ALA A 134 -1.59 -10.34 -28.18
N LEU A 135 -0.86 -10.88 -29.19
CA LEU A 135 -0.53 -10.15 -30.41
C LEU A 135 -1.76 -9.83 -31.25
N SER A 136 -2.70 -10.76 -31.37
CA SER A 136 -3.96 -10.56 -32.09
C SER A 136 -4.78 -9.45 -31.44
N LEU A 137 -4.91 -9.44 -30.12
CA LEU A 137 -5.61 -8.40 -29.39
C LEU A 137 -4.94 -7.03 -29.56
N ALA A 138 -3.62 -6.96 -29.49
CA ALA A 138 -2.89 -5.72 -29.71
C ALA A 138 -3.10 -5.16 -31.13
N ALA A 139 -3.17 -6.04 -32.14
CA ALA A 139 -3.50 -5.65 -33.50
C ALA A 139 -4.95 -5.18 -33.64
N GLU A 140 -5.90 -5.86 -33.00
CA GLU A 140 -7.31 -5.49 -32.99
C GLU A 140 -7.55 -4.11 -32.35
N LEU A 141 -6.88 -3.81 -31.23
CA LEU A 141 -6.95 -2.49 -30.59
C LEU A 141 -6.50 -1.39 -31.56
N ARG A 142 -5.43 -1.63 -32.33
CA ARG A 142 -4.95 -0.68 -33.36
C ARG A 142 -5.92 -0.52 -34.52
N GLU A 143 -6.45 -1.63 -35.02
CA GLU A 143 -7.41 -1.61 -36.14
C GLU A 143 -8.67 -0.85 -35.78
N LYS A 144 -9.16 -1.04 -34.55
CA LYS A 144 -10.36 -0.35 -34.05
C LYS A 144 -10.07 1.06 -33.51
N HIS A 145 -8.86 1.55 -33.65
CA HIS A 145 -8.45 2.87 -33.14
C HIS A 145 -8.72 3.06 -31.64
N ILE A 146 -8.65 1.98 -30.86
CA ILE A 146 -8.73 2.05 -29.40
C ILE A 146 -7.37 2.45 -28.87
N PRO A 147 -7.25 3.55 -28.11
CA PRO A 147 -5.99 3.98 -27.54
C PRO A 147 -5.38 2.90 -26.65
N CYS A 148 -4.13 2.57 -26.89
CA CYS A 148 -3.36 1.67 -26.04
C CYS A 148 -1.89 2.05 -26.13
N ASP A 149 -1.37 2.71 -25.11
CA ASP A 149 0.01 3.18 -25.03
C ASP A 149 0.91 2.14 -24.37
N VAL A 150 0.35 1.36 -23.45
CA VAL A 150 1.04 0.26 -22.77
C VAL A 150 0.20 -1.00 -22.81
N PHE A 151 0.80 -2.08 -23.28
CA PHE A 151 0.19 -3.39 -23.28
C PHE A 151 0.94 -4.28 -22.26
N GLY A 152 0.33 -4.51 -21.11
CA GLY A 152 0.88 -5.29 -20.02
C GLY A 152 0.43 -6.76 -20.08
N LEU A 153 1.32 -7.65 -19.69
CA LEU A 153 1.01 -9.06 -19.53
C LEU A 153 0.81 -9.39 -18.05
N GLU A 154 -0.20 -10.21 -17.74
CA GLU A 154 -0.42 -10.70 -16.38
C GLU A 154 0.65 -11.75 -15.99
N PRO A 155 0.91 -11.96 -14.68
CA PRO A 155 1.97 -12.85 -14.21
C PRO A 155 1.89 -14.32 -14.72
N GLY A 156 0.76 -14.73 -15.24
CA GLY A 156 0.55 -16.09 -15.80
C GLY A 156 1.42 -16.44 -17.02
N TRP A 157 1.98 -15.44 -17.71
CA TRP A 157 2.93 -15.64 -18.82
C TRP A 157 4.34 -16.05 -18.36
N GLN A 158 4.63 -15.91 -17.07
CA GLN A 158 5.90 -16.36 -16.48
C GLN A 158 5.87 -17.89 -16.27
N SER A 159 7.04 -18.53 -16.21
CA SER A 159 7.17 -19.99 -15.97
C SER A 159 6.44 -20.42 -14.69
N HIS A 160 6.50 -19.58 -13.66
CA HIS A 160 5.72 -19.68 -12.44
C HIS A 160 5.22 -18.29 -12.10
N ALA A 161 4.00 -18.18 -11.61
CA ALA A 161 3.40 -16.89 -11.23
C ALA A 161 4.32 -16.13 -10.26
N TYR A 162 4.57 -14.86 -10.57
CA TYR A 162 5.46 -13.96 -9.80
C TYR A 162 6.92 -14.40 -9.67
N SER A 163 7.41 -15.28 -10.51
CA SER A 163 8.77 -15.81 -10.44
C SER A 163 9.82 -14.93 -11.11
N CYS A 164 9.41 -13.94 -11.89
CA CYS A 164 10.29 -13.15 -12.76
C CYS A 164 11.11 -13.97 -13.75
N THR A 165 10.68 -15.20 -14.04
CA THR A 165 11.26 -16.09 -15.04
C THR A 165 10.37 -16.14 -16.27
N PHE A 166 10.98 -16.23 -17.46
CA PHE A 166 10.27 -16.15 -18.73
C PHE A 166 10.27 -17.51 -19.40
N SER A 167 9.11 -17.89 -19.93
CA SER A 167 8.95 -18.99 -20.86
C SER A 167 8.27 -18.41 -22.11
N TRP A 168 9.05 -18.30 -23.18
CA TRP A 168 8.54 -17.80 -24.46
C TRP A 168 8.12 -18.98 -25.34
#